data_ec0c1ff5d21dcb2fab8eb635b3734f58
#
_entry.id   ec0c1ff5d21dcb2fab8eb635b3734f58
#
_cell.length_a   1.000
_cell.length_b   1.000
_cell.length_c   1.000
_cell.angle_alpha   90.00
_cell.angle_beta   90.00
_cell.angle_gamma   90.00
#
_symmetry.space_group_name_H-M   'P 1'
#
loop_
_entity.id
_entity.type
_entity.pdbx_description
1 polymer ?
#
loop_
_entity_poly.entity_id
_entity_poly.type
_entity_poly.pdbx_seq_one_letter_code
_entity_poly.pdbx_strand_id
1 'polypeptide(L)'
;MDYYSKQINQLVEALSMLPGIGSKTAQRLAFHILNMPKEDANRLASAITQARENVRYCKQCFTLTDDELCPICKDEKRNHKVIMVVENTRDLAAYEKTGKYDGVYHVLHGAISPMLGIGPGDIRLKELMQRLQGDVDEVIIATNSSLEGETTAMYISKLIKPTGIKVTRIASGVPVGGDLECIDEMTLLRALEGRVEL
;
A
#
# COMPACT_ATOMS: atom_id res chain seq x y z
N MET A 1 -36.66 17.71 -5.87
CA MET A 1 -36.57 19.15 -6.18
C MET A 1 -35.13 19.56 -6.03
N ASP A 2 -34.51 20.03 -7.12
CA ASP A 2 -33.16 20.55 -7.09
C ASP A 2 -33.17 21.98 -6.54
N TYR A 3 -32.73 22.14 -5.30
CA TYR A 3 -32.68 23.47 -4.65
C TYR A 3 -31.44 24.28 -5.08
N TYR A 4 -30.49 23.65 -5.78
CA TYR A 4 -29.24 24.28 -6.21
C TYR A 4 -29.16 24.39 -7.73
N SER A 5 -28.27 25.25 -8.22
CA SER A 5 -27.98 25.34 -9.65
C SER A 5 -27.39 24.04 -10.18
N LYS A 6 -27.54 23.81 -11.47
CA LYS A 6 -26.99 22.62 -12.15
C LYS A 6 -25.51 22.41 -11.84
N GLN A 7 -24.72 23.48 -11.82
CA GLN A 7 -23.28 23.41 -11.57
C GLN A 7 -22.95 23.01 -10.12
N ILE A 8 -23.73 23.49 -9.15
CA ILE A 8 -23.56 23.09 -7.74
C ILE A 8 -23.89 21.61 -7.58
N ASN A 9 -24.99 21.15 -8.16
CA ASN A 9 -25.40 19.74 -8.10
C ASN A 9 -24.33 18.82 -8.71
N GLN A 10 -23.77 19.17 -9.87
CA GLN A 10 -22.68 18.42 -10.50
C GLN A 10 -21.43 18.34 -9.63
N LEU A 11 -21.03 19.42 -8.97
CA LEU A 11 -19.90 19.43 -8.05
C LEU A 11 -20.14 18.54 -6.83
N VAL A 12 -21.35 18.62 -6.24
CA VAL A 12 -21.74 17.77 -5.10
C VAL A 12 -21.73 16.30 -5.51
N GLU A 13 -22.28 15.96 -6.67
CA GLU A 13 -22.29 14.60 -7.20
C GLU A 13 -20.86 14.07 -7.41
N ALA A 14 -20.01 14.86 -8.06
CA ALA A 14 -18.61 14.49 -8.29
C ALA A 14 -17.86 14.23 -6.97
N LEU A 15 -18.05 15.05 -5.96
CA LEU A 15 -17.44 14.86 -4.65
C LEU A 15 -18.01 13.64 -3.91
N SER A 16 -19.30 13.33 -4.11
CA SER A 16 -19.95 12.15 -3.51
C SER A 16 -19.47 10.82 -4.08
N MET A 17 -18.81 10.82 -5.26
CA MET A 17 -18.19 9.61 -5.81
C MET A 17 -16.93 9.17 -5.03
N LEU A 18 -16.38 10.05 -4.19
CA LEU A 18 -15.19 9.72 -3.40
C LEU A 18 -15.57 8.83 -2.21
N PRO A 19 -14.80 7.74 -1.95
CA PRO A 19 -15.08 6.83 -0.85
C PRO A 19 -15.04 7.56 0.50
N GLY A 20 -16.03 7.30 1.36
CA GLY A 20 -16.15 7.95 2.66
C GLY A 20 -16.76 9.35 2.63
N ILE A 21 -17.09 9.91 1.46
CA ILE A 21 -17.76 11.20 1.32
C ILE A 21 -19.25 11.00 1.04
N GLY A 22 -20.07 11.12 2.09
CA GLY A 22 -21.53 11.13 1.94
C GLY A 22 -22.06 12.47 1.44
N SER A 23 -23.34 12.51 1.03
CA SER A 23 -23.98 13.68 0.42
C SER A 23 -23.86 14.97 1.27
N LYS A 24 -24.00 14.91 2.59
CA LYS A 24 -23.83 16.08 3.48
C LYS A 24 -22.42 16.64 3.47
N THR A 25 -21.41 15.74 3.47
CA THR A 25 -20.01 16.15 3.39
C THR A 25 -19.68 16.71 2.03
N ALA A 26 -20.17 16.09 0.95
CA ALA A 26 -20.01 16.58 -0.42
C ALA A 26 -20.58 17.97 -0.60
N GLN A 27 -21.79 18.25 -0.08
CA GLN A 27 -22.37 19.58 -0.10
C GLN A 27 -21.50 20.60 0.63
N ARG A 28 -21.03 20.28 1.84
CA ARG A 28 -20.16 21.18 2.62
C ARG A 28 -18.85 21.48 1.88
N LEU A 29 -18.25 20.47 1.26
CA LEU A 29 -17.03 20.64 0.45
C LEU A 29 -17.30 21.47 -0.80
N ALA A 30 -18.40 21.24 -1.50
CA ALA A 30 -18.77 22.01 -2.68
C ALA A 30 -18.93 23.50 -2.36
N PHE A 31 -19.66 23.84 -1.30
CA PHE A 31 -19.79 25.25 -0.86
C PHE A 31 -18.46 25.85 -0.39
N HIS A 32 -17.60 25.07 0.25
CA HIS A 32 -16.25 25.53 0.59
C HIS A 32 -15.45 25.90 -0.66
N ILE A 33 -15.47 25.03 -1.69
CA ILE A 33 -14.78 25.27 -2.97
C ILE A 33 -15.34 26.50 -3.68
N LEU A 34 -16.66 26.71 -3.64
CA LEU A 34 -17.29 27.88 -4.26
C LEU A 34 -16.93 29.20 -3.57
N ASN A 35 -16.61 29.15 -2.27
CA ASN A 35 -16.29 30.34 -1.46
C ASN A 35 -14.77 30.60 -1.35
N MET A 36 -13.90 29.66 -1.80
CA MET A 36 -12.46 29.90 -1.80
C MET A 36 -12.02 30.80 -2.97
N PRO A 37 -10.82 31.39 -2.91
CA PRO A 37 -10.25 32.12 -4.04
C PRO A 37 -10.20 31.26 -5.31
N LYS A 38 -10.45 31.89 -6.46
CA LYS A 38 -10.49 31.21 -7.77
C LYS A 38 -9.17 30.47 -8.08
N GLU A 39 -8.05 31.06 -7.67
CA GLU A 39 -6.71 30.53 -7.82
C GLU A 39 -6.55 29.22 -7.05
N ASP A 40 -7.09 29.13 -5.85
CA ASP A 40 -7.03 27.92 -5.01
C ASP A 40 -7.90 26.79 -5.58
N ALA A 41 -9.10 27.13 -6.07
CA ALA A 41 -9.97 26.17 -6.75
C ALA A 41 -9.31 25.62 -8.03
N ASN A 42 -8.68 26.48 -8.83
CA ASN A 42 -7.96 26.08 -10.03
C ASN A 42 -6.73 25.22 -9.69
N ARG A 43 -6.00 25.55 -8.62
CA ARG A 43 -4.86 24.76 -8.14
C ARG A 43 -5.29 23.36 -7.71
N LEU A 44 -6.40 23.23 -6.99
CA LEU A 44 -6.96 21.94 -6.60
C LEU A 44 -7.35 21.10 -7.83
N ALA A 45 -8.09 21.68 -8.77
CA ALA A 45 -8.50 21.01 -9.99
C ALA A 45 -7.29 20.54 -10.82
N SER A 46 -6.29 21.41 -10.98
CA SER A 46 -5.04 21.09 -11.68
C SER A 46 -4.26 19.98 -10.99
N ALA A 47 -4.17 19.99 -9.66
CA ALA A 47 -3.46 18.95 -8.90
C ALA A 47 -4.10 17.57 -9.11
N ILE A 48 -5.44 17.49 -9.13
CA ILE A 48 -6.16 16.24 -9.39
C ILE A 48 -5.84 15.73 -10.80
N THR A 49 -5.96 16.58 -11.81
CA THR A 49 -5.74 16.22 -13.21
C THR A 49 -4.28 15.79 -13.44
N GLN A 50 -3.32 16.60 -12.99
CA GLN A 50 -1.89 16.30 -13.14
C GLN A 50 -1.48 15.02 -12.44
N ALA A 51 -1.96 14.77 -11.22
CA ALA A 51 -1.68 13.53 -10.52
C ALA A 51 -2.21 12.32 -11.31
N ARG A 52 -3.44 12.42 -11.86
CA ARG A 52 -4.04 11.31 -12.62
C ARG A 52 -3.34 11.05 -13.95
N GLU A 53 -2.82 12.07 -14.61
CA GLU A 53 -2.14 11.99 -15.91
C GLU A 53 -0.68 11.55 -15.80
N ASN A 54 0.04 12.00 -14.78
CA ASN A 54 1.50 11.85 -14.69
C ASN A 54 1.93 10.69 -13.79
N VAL A 55 1.19 10.39 -12.73
CA VAL A 55 1.55 9.31 -11.82
C VAL A 55 1.35 7.95 -12.51
N ARG A 56 2.40 7.14 -12.48
CA ARG A 56 2.48 5.80 -13.08
C ARG A 56 3.06 4.78 -12.10
N TYR A 57 3.09 3.53 -12.48
CA TYR A 57 3.79 2.51 -11.74
C TYR A 57 5.28 2.49 -12.07
N CYS A 58 6.12 2.43 -11.03
CA CYS A 58 7.54 2.15 -11.19
C CYS A 58 7.73 0.82 -11.93
N LYS A 59 8.53 0.81 -13.00
CA LYS A 59 8.75 -0.40 -13.81
C LYS A 59 9.37 -1.57 -13.04
N GLN A 60 10.01 -1.31 -11.91
CA GLN A 60 10.71 -2.34 -11.13
C GLN A 60 9.92 -2.80 -9.90
N CYS A 61 9.41 -1.89 -9.08
CA CYS A 61 8.76 -2.24 -7.81
C CYS A 61 7.25 -2.04 -7.81
N PHE A 62 6.69 -1.43 -8.85
CA PHE A 62 5.25 -1.14 -9.01
C PHE A 62 4.68 -0.14 -8.01
N THR A 63 5.50 0.57 -7.22
CA THR A 63 5.00 1.72 -6.46
C THR A 63 4.58 2.86 -7.40
N LEU A 64 3.75 3.76 -6.91
CA LEU A 64 3.35 4.96 -7.66
C LEU A 64 4.51 5.95 -7.69
N THR A 65 4.78 6.54 -8.87
CA THR A 65 5.88 7.48 -9.11
C THR A 65 5.58 8.35 -10.34
N ASP A 66 6.21 9.51 -10.43
CA ASP A 66 6.13 10.37 -11.61
C ASP A 66 7.09 9.92 -12.72
N ASP A 67 8.14 9.20 -12.35
CA ASP A 67 9.20 8.74 -13.26
C ASP A 67 9.04 7.26 -13.66
N GLU A 68 9.90 6.81 -14.57
CA GLU A 68 9.99 5.43 -15.00
C GLU A 68 10.38 4.47 -13.84
N LEU A 69 11.36 4.89 -13.03
CA LEU A 69 11.77 4.25 -11.79
C LEU A 69 11.56 5.20 -10.61
N CYS A 70 11.03 4.69 -9.51
CA CYS A 70 10.89 5.47 -8.29
C CYS A 70 12.26 5.81 -7.67
N PRO A 71 12.33 6.81 -6.77
CA PRO A 71 13.58 7.20 -6.12
C PRO A 71 14.28 6.03 -5.41
N ILE A 72 13.53 5.11 -4.81
CA ILE A 72 14.08 3.95 -4.10
C ILE A 72 14.76 2.98 -5.08
N CYS A 73 14.14 2.70 -6.22
CA CYS A 73 14.72 1.79 -7.22
C CYS A 73 15.89 2.43 -7.99
N LYS A 74 15.99 3.76 -8.04
CA LYS A 74 17.12 4.49 -8.63
C LYS A 74 18.32 4.60 -7.70
N ASP A 75 18.14 4.45 -6.39
CA ASP A 75 19.19 4.65 -5.40
C ASP A 75 20.13 3.42 -5.36
N GLU A 76 21.31 3.58 -5.94
CA GLU A 76 22.36 2.53 -5.97
C GLU A 76 22.96 2.22 -4.59
N LYS A 77 22.73 3.08 -3.58
CA LYS A 77 23.18 2.83 -2.21
C LYS A 77 22.32 1.81 -1.48
N ARG A 78 21.11 1.55 -1.99
CA ARG A 78 20.20 0.56 -1.44
C ARG A 78 20.68 -0.87 -1.72
N ASN A 79 20.38 -1.77 -0.80
CA ASN A 79 20.63 -3.19 -1.00
C ASN A 79 19.56 -3.81 -1.91
N HIS A 80 19.85 -3.87 -3.21
CA HIS A 80 18.94 -4.41 -4.21
C HIS A 80 18.76 -5.94 -4.13
N LYS A 81 19.55 -6.63 -3.29
CA LYS A 81 19.42 -8.07 -3.06
C LYS A 81 18.39 -8.43 -1.98
N VAL A 82 17.87 -7.44 -1.25
CA VAL A 82 16.83 -7.62 -0.24
C VAL A 82 15.56 -6.92 -0.71
N ILE A 83 14.50 -7.70 -0.92
CA ILE A 83 13.22 -7.20 -1.44
C ILE A 83 12.14 -7.34 -0.36
N MET A 84 11.53 -6.23 0.05
CA MET A 84 10.35 -6.23 0.91
C MET A 84 9.08 -6.21 0.05
N VAL A 85 8.24 -7.22 0.24
CA VAL A 85 6.95 -7.36 -0.47
C VAL A 85 5.83 -6.78 0.38
N VAL A 86 5.13 -5.78 -0.15
CA VAL A 86 4.01 -5.08 0.50
C VAL A 86 2.76 -5.11 -0.38
N GLU A 87 1.58 -4.94 0.22
CA GLU A 87 0.32 -4.99 -0.53
C GLU A 87 0.05 -3.73 -1.35
N ASN A 88 0.46 -2.55 -0.86
CA ASN A 88 0.19 -1.27 -1.52
C ASN A 88 1.29 -0.22 -1.24
N THR A 89 1.24 0.89 -1.98
CA THR A 89 2.22 1.99 -1.86
C THR A 89 2.20 2.67 -0.48
N ARG A 90 1.07 2.65 0.24
CA ARG A 90 0.97 3.26 1.58
C ARG A 90 1.75 2.45 2.61
N ASP A 91 1.75 1.12 2.48
CA ASP A 91 2.52 0.23 3.33
C ASP A 91 4.02 0.45 3.12
N LEU A 92 4.47 0.57 1.86
CA LEU A 92 5.83 0.97 1.52
C LEU A 92 6.22 2.28 2.20
N ALA A 93 5.37 3.31 2.08
CA ALA A 93 5.63 4.62 2.68
C ALA A 93 5.70 4.56 4.22
N ALA A 94 4.96 3.65 4.86
CA ALA A 94 5.03 3.45 6.30
C ALA A 94 6.40 2.88 6.73
N TYR A 95 6.96 1.92 5.97
CA TYR A 95 8.31 1.41 6.24
C TYR A 95 9.40 2.43 5.97
N GLU A 96 9.31 3.19 4.88
CA GLU A 96 10.26 4.27 4.56
C GLU A 96 10.35 5.33 5.67
N LYS A 97 9.22 5.66 6.31
CA LYS A 97 9.20 6.60 7.45
C LYS A 97 10.02 6.12 8.64
N THR A 98 10.29 4.82 8.77
CA THR A 98 11.13 4.32 9.85
C THR A 98 12.61 4.71 9.69
N GLY A 99 13.05 4.96 8.45
CA GLY A 99 14.42 5.28 8.10
C GLY A 99 15.44 4.17 8.42
N LYS A 100 14.98 2.93 8.63
CA LYS A 100 15.83 1.80 9.05
C LYS A 100 15.98 0.70 8.02
N TYR A 101 15.12 0.69 6.99
CA TYR A 101 15.19 -0.29 5.93
C TYR A 101 16.03 0.23 4.76
N ASP A 102 17.03 -0.51 4.38
CA ASP A 102 18.00 -0.17 3.31
C ASP A 102 17.79 -0.97 2.02
N GLY A 103 16.88 -1.93 2.02
CA GLY A 103 16.54 -2.73 0.83
C GLY A 103 15.60 -2.01 -0.13
N VAL A 104 15.09 -2.76 -1.10
CA VAL A 104 14.10 -2.29 -2.09
C VAL A 104 12.76 -2.98 -1.90
N TYR A 105 11.73 -2.51 -2.60
CA TYR A 105 10.37 -3.00 -2.40
C TYR A 105 9.81 -3.70 -3.64
N HIS A 106 8.73 -4.45 -3.43
CA HIS A 106 7.80 -4.89 -4.47
C HIS A 106 6.36 -4.71 -3.98
N VAL A 107 5.56 -3.97 -4.75
CA VAL A 107 4.17 -3.65 -4.41
C VAL A 107 3.23 -4.57 -5.19
N LEU A 108 2.44 -5.37 -4.48
CA LEU A 108 1.53 -6.36 -5.07
C LEU A 108 0.25 -5.75 -5.65
N HIS A 109 -0.16 -4.58 -5.18
CA HIS A 109 -1.47 -3.95 -5.46
C HIS A 109 -2.67 -4.81 -5.10
N GLY A 110 -2.59 -5.53 -4.00
CA GLY A 110 -3.66 -6.35 -3.44
C GLY A 110 -3.15 -7.52 -2.63
N ALA A 111 -4.08 -8.35 -2.20
CA ALA A 111 -3.84 -9.62 -1.53
C ALA A 111 -4.74 -10.71 -2.13
N ILE A 112 -4.32 -11.95 -2.05
CA ILE A 112 -5.14 -13.10 -2.48
C ILE A 112 -6.36 -13.20 -1.56
N SER A 113 -7.55 -13.13 -2.13
CA SER A 113 -8.82 -13.23 -1.42
C SER A 113 -9.80 -14.11 -2.19
N PRO A 114 -9.88 -15.40 -1.87
CA PRO A 114 -10.82 -16.30 -2.53
C PRO A 114 -12.28 -15.85 -2.40
N MET A 115 -12.63 -15.23 -1.27
CA MET A 115 -13.98 -14.71 -1.03
C MET A 115 -14.35 -13.55 -1.98
N LEU A 116 -13.38 -12.75 -2.38
CA LEU A 116 -13.57 -11.65 -3.33
C LEU A 116 -13.23 -12.06 -4.77
N GLY A 117 -12.89 -13.33 -5.02
CA GLY A 117 -12.49 -13.83 -6.32
C GLY A 117 -11.11 -13.32 -6.79
N ILE A 118 -10.28 -12.79 -5.87
CA ILE A 118 -8.94 -12.28 -6.18
C ILE A 118 -7.94 -13.42 -6.05
N GLY A 119 -7.38 -13.83 -7.18
CA GLY A 119 -6.35 -14.88 -7.26
C GLY A 119 -4.93 -14.32 -7.40
N PRO A 120 -3.93 -15.23 -7.47
CA PRO A 120 -2.53 -14.84 -7.66
C PRO A 120 -2.25 -14.09 -8.96
N GLY A 121 -3.10 -14.27 -9.99
CA GLY A 121 -2.99 -13.59 -11.27
C GLY A 121 -3.50 -12.14 -11.28
N ASP A 122 -4.26 -11.75 -10.27
CA ASP A 122 -4.88 -10.43 -10.17
C ASP A 122 -4.00 -9.42 -9.42
N ILE A 123 -2.91 -9.90 -8.82
CA ILE A 123 -1.90 -9.09 -8.11
C ILE A 123 -0.54 -9.20 -8.81
N ARG A 124 0.40 -8.31 -8.48
CA ARG A 124 1.74 -8.25 -9.12
C ARG A 124 2.70 -9.37 -8.67
N LEU A 125 2.19 -10.58 -8.54
CA LEU A 125 2.96 -11.74 -8.11
C LEU A 125 3.83 -12.32 -9.24
N LYS A 126 3.31 -12.33 -10.46
CA LYS A 126 4.07 -12.79 -11.64
C LYS A 126 5.34 -11.96 -11.83
N GLU A 127 5.22 -10.65 -11.71
CA GLU A 127 6.32 -9.71 -11.83
C GLU A 127 7.33 -9.85 -10.67
N LEU A 128 6.85 -10.18 -9.45
CA LEU A 128 7.74 -10.54 -8.35
C LEU A 128 8.58 -11.76 -8.74
N MET A 129 7.97 -12.85 -9.21
CA MET A 129 8.68 -14.08 -9.58
C MET A 129 9.67 -13.86 -10.71
N GLN A 130 9.37 -12.98 -11.68
CA GLN A 130 10.33 -12.60 -12.72
C GLN A 130 11.54 -11.87 -12.14
N ARG A 131 11.30 -10.95 -11.18
CA ARG A 131 12.35 -10.19 -10.51
C ARG A 131 13.29 -11.07 -9.69
N LEU A 132 12.79 -12.17 -9.12
CA LEU A 132 13.56 -13.12 -8.32
C LEU A 132 14.48 -14.03 -9.16
N GLN A 133 14.44 -13.94 -10.47
CA GLN A 133 15.43 -14.62 -11.35
C GLN A 133 16.79 -13.89 -11.36
N GLY A 134 16.86 -12.68 -10.79
CA GLY A 134 18.09 -11.93 -10.60
C GLY A 134 18.85 -12.35 -9.33
N ASP A 135 19.83 -11.54 -8.95
CA ASP A 135 20.66 -11.73 -7.76
C ASP A 135 19.93 -11.21 -6.51
N VAL A 136 19.10 -12.07 -5.92
CA VAL A 136 18.28 -11.76 -4.72
C VAL A 136 18.63 -12.74 -3.61
N ASP A 137 19.02 -12.21 -2.46
CA ASP A 137 19.40 -12.98 -1.28
C ASP A 137 18.22 -13.25 -0.34
N GLU A 138 17.35 -12.24 -0.16
CA GLU A 138 16.24 -12.31 0.79
C GLU A 138 14.96 -11.62 0.26
N VAL A 139 13.82 -12.26 0.51
CA VAL A 139 12.50 -11.68 0.35
C VAL A 139 11.84 -11.56 1.73
N ILE A 140 11.56 -10.33 2.15
CA ILE A 140 10.84 -10.03 3.38
C ILE A 140 9.37 -9.85 3.04
N ILE A 141 8.50 -10.72 3.54
CA ILE A 141 7.06 -10.60 3.32
C ILE A 141 6.46 -9.69 4.38
N ALA A 142 5.93 -8.55 3.96
CA ALA A 142 5.34 -7.51 4.80
C ALA A 142 3.89 -7.21 4.37
N THR A 143 3.12 -8.26 4.06
CA THR A 143 1.67 -8.18 3.88
C THR A 143 0.99 -7.97 5.23
N ASN A 144 -0.23 -7.41 5.22
CA ASN A 144 -1.00 -7.16 6.45
C ASN A 144 -1.25 -8.44 7.26
N SER A 145 -1.52 -8.29 8.56
CA SER A 145 -1.88 -9.42 9.44
C SER A 145 -3.35 -9.83 9.33
N SER A 146 -3.99 -9.53 8.18
CA SER A 146 -5.34 -10.01 7.83
C SER A 146 -5.28 -11.45 7.31
N LEU A 147 -6.44 -12.11 7.22
CA LEU A 147 -6.55 -13.45 6.64
C LEU A 147 -6.00 -13.50 5.20
N GLU A 148 -6.33 -12.49 4.41
CA GLU A 148 -5.87 -12.34 3.03
C GLU A 148 -4.35 -12.11 2.95
N GLY A 149 -3.82 -11.26 3.83
CA GLY A 149 -2.39 -10.99 3.91
C GLY A 149 -1.58 -12.21 4.36
N GLU A 150 -2.06 -12.99 5.33
CA GLU A 150 -1.45 -14.25 5.75
C GLU A 150 -1.51 -15.31 4.63
N THR A 151 -2.67 -15.45 3.97
CA THR A 151 -2.84 -16.35 2.82
C THR A 151 -1.86 -16.00 1.71
N THR A 152 -1.73 -14.71 1.41
CA THR A 152 -0.79 -14.20 0.40
C THR A 152 0.66 -14.50 0.80
N ALA A 153 1.01 -14.27 2.07
CA ALA A 153 2.34 -14.57 2.60
C ALA A 153 2.70 -16.05 2.48
N MET A 154 1.79 -16.92 2.87
CA MET A 154 1.99 -18.38 2.76
C MET A 154 2.15 -18.82 1.30
N TYR A 155 1.33 -18.27 0.40
CA TYR A 155 1.41 -18.58 -1.02
C TYR A 155 2.76 -18.15 -1.63
N ILE A 156 3.18 -16.91 -1.38
CA ILE A 156 4.48 -16.38 -1.83
C ILE A 156 5.63 -17.22 -1.27
N SER A 157 5.62 -17.50 0.03
CA SER A 157 6.64 -18.31 0.68
C SER A 157 6.77 -19.71 0.03
N LYS A 158 5.63 -20.35 -0.28
CA LYS A 158 5.61 -21.66 -0.92
C LYS A 158 6.20 -21.64 -2.33
N LEU A 159 6.00 -20.55 -3.08
CA LEU A 159 6.57 -20.39 -4.42
C LEU A 159 8.08 -20.11 -4.39
N ILE A 160 8.56 -19.34 -3.40
CA ILE A 160 9.97 -18.88 -3.35
C ILE A 160 10.87 -19.92 -2.69
N LYS A 161 10.43 -20.64 -1.66
CA LYS A 161 11.25 -21.62 -0.93
C LYS A 161 12.05 -22.58 -1.83
N PRO A 162 11.51 -23.15 -2.92
CA PRO A 162 12.26 -24.05 -3.81
C PRO A 162 13.42 -23.38 -4.55
N THR A 163 13.46 -22.06 -4.64
CA THR A 163 14.52 -21.31 -5.33
C THR A 163 15.79 -21.15 -4.50
N GLY A 164 15.74 -21.46 -3.19
CA GLY A 164 16.86 -21.28 -2.25
C GLY A 164 17.00 -19.84 -1.73
N ILE A 165 16.19 -18.89 -2.19
CA ILE A 165 16.15 -17.52 -1.67
C ILE A 165 15.59 -17.54 -0.24
N LYS A 166 16.23 -16.81 0.66
CA LYS A 166 15.76 -16.68 2.04
C LYS A 166 14.42 -15.94 2.06
N VAL A 167 13.42 -16.52 2.70
CA VAL A 167 12.08 -15.90 2.86
C VAL A 167 11.85 -15.64 4.34
N THR A 168 11.61 -14.40 4.68
CA THR A 168 11.28 -13.97 6.04
C THR A 168 9.94 -13.26 6.07
N ARG A 169 9.34 -13.17 7.27
CA ARG A 169 8.12 -12.42 7.52
C ARG A 169 8.39 -11.38 8.59
N ILE A 170 7.76 -10.21 8.46
CA ILE A 170 7.78 -9.23 9.54
C ILE A 170 7.24 -9.86 10.83
N ALA A 171 7.83 -9.50 11.97
CA ALA A 171 7.37 -9.98 13.27
C ALA A 171 5.94 -9.51 13.56
N SER A 172 5.17 -10.39 14.20
CA SER A 172 3.85 -10.08 14.75
C SER A 172 3.95 -10.13 16.26
N GLY A 173 3.34 -9.17 16.97
CA GLY A 173 3.39 -9.17 18.42
C GLY A 173 2.77 -7.93 19.04
N VAL A 174 3.00 -7.77 20.34
CA VAL A 174 2.49 -6.65 21.13
C VAL A 174 3.09 -5.32 20.64
N PRO A 175 2.26 -4.32 20.35
CA PRO A 175 2.74 -3.01 19.94
C PRO A 175 3.52 -2.31 21.08
N VAL A 176 4.54 -1.54 20.72
CA VAL A 176 5.33 -0.76 21.70
C VAL A 176 4.41 0.24 22.41
N GLY A 177 4.45 0.24 23.74
CA GLY A 177 3.61 1.10 24.60
C GLY A 177 2.19 0.60 24.83
N GLY A 178 1.88 -0.65 24.39
CA GLY A 178 0.59 -1.28 24.69
C GLY A 178 0.63 -2.02 26.05
N ASP A 179 -0.46 -1.89 26.80
CA ASP A 179 -0.68 -2.68 28.03
C ASP A 179 -1.15 -4.08 27.68
N LEU A 180 -0.52 -5.11 28.25
CA LEU A 180 -0.82 -6.51 27.91
C LEU A 180 -2.28 -6.90 28.15
N GLU A 181 -2.94 -6.32 29.16
CA GLU A 181 -4.34 -6.57 29.49
C GLU A 181 -5.32 -6.07 28.41
N CYS A 182 -4.87 -5.14 27.55
CA CYS A 182 -5.67 -4.57 26.45
C CYS A 182 -5.44 -5.27 25.10
N ILE A 183 -4.53 -6.26 25.06
CA ILE A 183 -4.18 -6.97 23.83
C ILE A 183 -5.03 -8.23 23.69
N ASP A 184 -5.51 -8.49 22.47
CA ASP A 184 -6.29 -9.68 22.18
C ASP A 184 -5.45 -10.98 22.29
N GLU A 185 -6.14 -12.08 22.57
CA GLU A 185 -5.53 -13.39 22.82
C GLU A 185 -4.66 -13.88 21.65
N MET A 186 -5.06 -13.62 20.40
CA MET A 186 -4.33 -14.08 19.23
C MET A 186 -3.00 -13.30 19.06
N THR A 187 -3.02 -12.01 19.33
CA THR A 187 -1.82 -11.18 19.31
C THR A 187 -0.85 -11.59 20.42
N LEU A 188 -1.35 -11.89 21.63
CA LEU A 188 -0.52 -12.39 22.73
C LEU A 188 0.08 -13.76 22.41
N LEU A 189 -0.70 -14.66 21.82
CA LEU A 189 -0.22 -15.98 21.39
C LEU A 189 0.90 -15.87 20.37
N ARG A 190 0.71 -15.04 19.33
CA ARG A 190 1.76 -14.78 18.31
C ARG A 190 3.02 -14.16 18.90
N ALA A 191 2.88 -13.25 19.85
CA ALA A 191 4.02 -12.66 20.56
C ALA A 191 4.79 -13.71 21.37
N LEU A 192 4.09 -14.63 22.04
CA LEU A 192 4.70 -15.71 22.79
C LEU A 192 5.41 -16.72 21.89
N GLU A 193 4.80 -17.10 20.76
CA GLU A 193 5.41 -17.99 19.76
C GLU A 193 6.64 -17.37 19.09
N GLY A 194 6.55 -16.08 18.76
CA GLY A 194 7.63 -15.32 18.12
C GLY A 194 8.67 -14.73 19.08
N ARG A 195 8.68 -15.11 20.36
CA ARG A 195 9.65 -14.62 21.36
C ARG A 195 11.08 -14.90 20.94
N VAL A 196 11.95 -13.95 21.19
CA VAL A 196 13.40 -14.02 20.92
C VAL A 196 14.19 -14.08 22.22
N GLU A 197 15.36 -14.70 22.17
CA GLU A 197 16.33 -14.67 23.25
C GLU A 197 16.94 -13.26 23.38
N LEU A 198 17.17 -12.80 24.62
CA LEU A 198 17.72 -11.47 24.91
C LEU A 198 19.24 -11.53 25.04
#